data_a746a57313c52642a7a93b92246e3275
#
_entry.id   a746a57313c52642a7a93b92246e3275
#
_cell.length_a   1.000
_cell.length_b   1.000
_cell.length_c   1.000
_cell.angle_alpha   90.00
_cell.angle_beta   90.00
_cell.angle_gamma   90.00
#
_symmetry.space_group_name_H-M   'P 1'
#
loop_
_entity.id
_entity.type
_entity.pdbx_description
1 polymer ?
#
loop_
_entity_poly.entity_id
_entity_poly.type
_entity_poly.pdbx_seq_one_letter_code
_entity_poly.pdbx_strand_id
1 'polypeptide(L)'
;LSLNVGAVSRPSAAGVPIKPLEASLSFLESEDPSDPNPLRVIGAGAAGLEVVLALRRRWPQRELQLQQRRGQLDPAVQHVLRKANIAVTDDDSHHNGPSLLCTGSQGPAWLATTGLPLAPDGRVCTDRHLRVEGHPCLFASGDCAVISASPRPASGVWAVRAGRPLAINLEAACQGQPLRPWHPQRKALQLIGSHQ
;
A
#
# COMPACT_ATOMS: atom_id res chain seq x y z
N LEU A 1 18.90 -13.14 10.85
CA LEU A 1 17.43 -13.00 10.87
C LEU A 1 16.97 -12.00 9.82
N SER A 2 15.80 -12.25 9.20
CA SER A 2 15.20 -11.31 8.24
C SER A 2 13.73 -11.03 8.60
N LEU A 3 13.34 -9.75 8.56
CA LEU A 3 11.96 -9.30 8.75
C LEU A 3 11.33 -8.98 7.39
N ASN A 4 10.16 -9.59 7.12
CA ASN A 4 9.36 -9.32 5.94
C ASN A 4 7.87 -9.51 6.28
N VAL A 5 7.38 -8.71 7.23
CA VAL A 5 6.07 -8.84 7.88
C VAL A 5 4.98 -7.96 7.25
N GLY A 6 5.29 -7.37 6.10
CA GLY A 6 4.36 -6.52 5.38
C GLY A 6 4.07 -5.18 6.08
N ALA A 7 2.98 -4.55 5.70
CA ALA A 7 2.49 -3.30 6.26
C ALA A 7 0.99 -3.38 6.55
N VAL A 8 0.50 -2.52 7.43
CA VAL A 8 -0.92 -2.36 7.76
C VAL A 8 -1.45 -1.03 7.22
N SER A 9 -2.75 -0.92 7.01
CA SER A 9 -3.38 0.36 6.70
C SER A 9 -3.35 1.27 7.94
N ARG A 10 -3.26 2.58 7.71
CA ARG A 10 -3.41 3.54 8.80
C ARG A 10 -4.84 3.49 9.33
N PRO A 11 -5.04 3.37 10.66
CA PRO A 11 -6.37 3.47 11.25
C PRO A 11 -7.00 4.83 10.93
N SER A 12 -8.28 4.83 10.63
CA SER A 12 -9.06 6.05 10.44
C SER A 12 -10.53 5.76 10.75
N ALA A 13 -11.21 6.71 11.35
CA ALA A 13 -12.65 6.63 11.58
C ALA A 13 -13.48 6.81 10.27
N ALA A 14 -12.84 7.17 9.16
CA ALA A 14 -13.52 7.48 7.90
C ALA A 14 -14.00 6.24 7.12
N GLY A 15 -13.68 5.02 7.56
CA GLY A 15 -14.14 3.81 6.87
C GLY A 15 -13.34 2.56 7.22
N VAL A 16 -13.65 1.46 6.54
CA VAL A 16 -12.99 0.16 6.74
C VAL A 16 -11.67 0.13 5.97
N PRO A 17 -10.54 -0.20 6.61
CA PRO A 17 -9.26 -0.29 5.93
C PRO A 17 -9.19 -1.51 5.01
N ILE A 18 -8.52 -1.36 3.85
CA ILE A 18 -8.30 -2.48 2.92
C ILE A 18 -7.40 -3.58 3.51
N LYS A 19 -6.59 -3.26 4.50
CA LYS A 19 -5.75 -4.22 5.24
C LYS A 19 -6.04 -4.11 6.74
N PRO A 20 -6.27 -5.22 7.46
CA PRO A 20 -6.22 -6.61 6.98
C PRO A 20 -7.34 -6.95 6.01
N LEU A 21 -7.08 -7.87 5.07
CA LEU A 21 -8.00 -8.19 3.98
C LEU A 21 -9.32 -8.80 4.46
N GLU A 22 -9.28 -9.57 5.54
CA GLU A 22 -10.43 -10.24 6.13
C GLU A 22 -11.53 -9.24 6.51
N ALA A 23 -11.16 -8.14 7.17
CA ALA A 23 -12.10 -7.10 7.58
C ALA A 23 -12.76 -6.41 6.37
N SER A 24 -11.96 -6.13 5.32
CA SER A 24 -12.48 -5.51 4.11
C SER A 24 -13.37 -6.45 3.28
N LEU A 25 -13.06 -7.74 3.25
CA LEU A 25 -13.92 -8.75 2.60
C LEU A 25 -15.24 -8.89 3.33
N SER A 26 -15.25 -9.07 4.65
CA SER A 26 -16.47 -9.14 5.45
C SER A 26 -17.34 -7.89 5.28
N PHE A 27 -16.72 -6.71 5.25
CA PHE A 27 -17.41 -5.47 4.98
C PHE A 27 -18.07 -5.50 3.58
N LEU A 28 -17.33 -5.87 2.52
CA LEU A 28 -17.87 -5.93 1.17
C LEU A 28 -18.91 -7.04 0.96
N GLU A 29 -18.89 -8.09 1.76
CA GLU A 29 -19.91 -9.16 1.77
C GLU A 29 -21.20 -8.71 2.45
N SER A 30 -21.12 -7.82 3.43
CA SER A 30 -22.28 -7.25 4.11
C SER A 30 -22.95 -6.10 3.37
N GLU A 31 -22.31 -5.55 2.32
CA GLU A 31 -22.83 -4.43 1.54
C GLU A 31 -24.00 -4.83 0.63
N ASP A 32 -25.07 -4.06 0.67
CA ASP A 32 -26.19 -4.18 -0.27
C ASP A 32 -25.85 -3.49 -1.60
N PRO A 33 -25.83 -4.24 -2.72
CA PRO A 33 -25.60 -3.65 -4.05
C PRO A 33 -26.62 -2.60 -4.47
N SER A 34 -27.81 -2.62 -3.87
CA SER A 34 -28.93 -1.70 -4.17
C SER A 34 -29.03 -0.50 -3.24
N ASP A 35 -28.17 -0.38 -2.21
CA ASP A 35 -28.18 0.76 -1.31
C ASP A 35 -28.03 2.07 -2.11
N PRO A 36 -28.91 3.06 -1.94
CA PRO A 36 -28.86 4.34 -2.65
C PRO A 36 -27.67 5.22 -2.26
N ASN A 37 -27.06 4.98 -1.10
CA ASN A 37 -25.89 5.74 -0.70
C ASN A 37 -24.64 5.25 -1.45
N PRO A 38 -23.85 6.15 -2.05
CA PRO A 38 -22.66 5.75 -2.79
C PRO A 38 -21.64 5.04 -1.89
N LEU A 39 -21.00 4.01 -2.40
CA LEU A 39 -19.84 3.41 -1.73
C LEU A 39 -18.60 4.20 -2.15
N ARG A 40 -17.88 4.71 -1.15
CA ARG A 40 -16.69 5.54 -1.37
C ARG A 40 -15.41 4.75 -1.15
N VAL A 41 -14.50 4.82 -2.12
CA VAL A 41 -13.11 4.36 -1.96
C VAL A 41 -12.24 5.58 -1.70
N ILE A 42 -11.61 5.64 -0.53
CA ILE A 42 -10.77 6.76 -0.10
C ILE A 42 -9.31 6.45 -0.40
N GLY A 43 -8.71 7.22 -1.31
CA GLY A 43 -7.33 7.07 -1.73
C GLY A 43 -7.18 6.67 -3.19
N ALA A 44 -6.76 7.60 -4.03
CA ALA A 44 -6.61 7.44 -5.48
C ALA A 44 -5.21 6.95 -5.90
N GLY A 45 -4.50 6.22 -5.06
CA GLY A 45 -3.30 5.48 -5.41
C GLY A 45 -3.62 4.20 -6.20
N ALA A 46 -2.59 3.44 -6.61
CA ALA A 46 -2.77 2.22 -7.38
C ALA A 46 -3.80 1.26 -6.76
N ALA A 47 -3.71 1.00 -5.45
CA ALA A 47 -4.64 0.13 -4.75
C ALA A 47 -6.10 0.62 -4.81
N GLY A 48 -6.32 1.92 -4.58
CA GLY A 48 -7.69 2.49 -4.63
C GLY A 48 -8.28 2.45 -6.03
N LEU A 49 -7.46 2.70 -7.06
CA LEU A 49 -7.88 2.59 -8.45
C LEU A 49 -8.27 1.15 -8.82
N GLU A 50 -7.44 0.17 -8.45
CA GLU A 50 -7.75 -1.25 -8.69
C GLU A 50 -9.02 -1.70 -7.95
N VAL A 51 -9.16 -1.29 -6.69
CA VAL A 51 -10.32 -1.63 -5.86
C VAL A 51 -11.60 -1.04 -6.44
N VAL A 52 -11.64 0.26 -6.77
CA VAL A 52 -12.87 0.89 -7.27
C VAL A 52 -13.28 0.32 -8.63
N LEU A 53 -12.32 -0.03 -9.49
CA LEU A 53 -12.59 -0.69 -10.76
C LEU A 53 -13.09 -2.14 -10.57
N ALA A 54 -12.53 -2.88 -9.60
CA ALA A 54 -13.01 -4.21 -9.26
C ALA A 54 -14.43 -4.16 -8.66
N LEU A 55 -14.73 -3.17 -7.83
CA LEU A 55 -16.09 -2.95 -7.29
C LEU A 55 -17.09 -2.61 -8.38
N ARG A 56 -16.74 -1.82 -9.39
CA ARG A 56 -17.58 -1.54 -10.55
C ARG A 56 -17.92 -2.82 -11.30
N ARG A 57 -16.97 -3.74 -11.44
CA ARG A 57 -17.22 -5.03 -12.08
C ARG A 57 -18.14 -5.92 -11.25
N ARG A 58 -17.95 -5.93 -9.92
CA ARG A 58 -18.77 -6.69 -8.99
C ARG A 58 -20.21 -6.15 -8.93
N TRP A 59 -20.36 -4.84 -8.94
CA TRP A 59 -21.63 -4.13 -8.80
C TRP A 59 -21.83 -3.10 -9.93
N PRO A 60 -22.30 -3.54 -11.11
CA PRO A 60 -22.39 -2.67 -12.29
C PRO A 60 -23.27 -1.43 -12.12
N GLN A 61 -24.30 -1.50 -11.27
CA GLN A 61 -25.29 -0.44 -11.05
C GLN A 61 -25.04 0.39 -9.76
N ARG A 62 -24.17 -0.08 -8.87
CA ARG A 62 -23.89 0.60 -7.60
C ARG A 62 -23.26 1.97 -7.85
N GLU A 63 -23.72 2.99 -7.15
CA GLU A 63 -23.02 4.28 -7.17
C GLU A 63 -21.67 4.14 -6.45
N LEU A 64 -20.59 4.48 -7.17
CA LEU A 64 -19.22 4.37 -6.66
C LEU A 64 -18.53 5.73 -6.75
N GLN A 65 -17.81 6.08 -5.69
CA GLN A 65 -17.00 7.29 -5.62
C GLN A 65 -15.54 6.96 -5.31
N LEU A 66 -14.63 7.63 -5.97
CA LEU A 66 -13.20 7.61 -5.64
C LEU A 66 -12.80 8.94 -5.06
N GLN A 67 -12.43 8.96 -3.79
CA GLN A 67 -11.94 10.18 -3.15
C GLN A 67 -10.42 10.28 -3.28
N GLN A 68 -9.95 11.38 -3.86
CA GLN A 68 -8.54 11.75 -3.88
C GLN A 68 -8.27 12.84 -2.84
N ARG A 69 -7.11 12.81 -2.22
CA ARG A 69 -6.75 13.81 -1.20
C ARG A 69 -5.98 15.01 -1.75
N ARG A 70 -5.17 14.80 -2.80
CA ARG A 70 -4.30 15.85 -3.38
C ARG A 70 -3.87 15.47 -4.79
N GLY A 71 -3.70 16.50 -5.62
CA GLY A 71 -3.16 16.36 -6.96
C GLY A 71 -4.22 16.01 -8.00
N GLN A 72 -3.81 16.04 -9.24
CA GLN A 72 -4.65 15.72 -10.37
C GLN A 72 -4.33 14.31 -10.85
N LEU A 73 -5.35 13.49 -11.03
CA LEU A 73 -5.18 12.18 -11.65
C LEU A 73 -4.69 12.32 -13.09
N ASP A 74 -3.88 11.37 -13.52
CA ASP A 74 -3.48 11.28 -14.92
C ASP A 74 -4.71 11.28 -15.83
N PRO A 75 -4.72 12.05 -16.94
CA PRO A 75 -5.84 12.13 -17.87
C PRO A 75 -6.33 10.77 -18.38
N ALA A 76 -5.41 9.81 -18.59
CA ALA A 76 -5.77 8.46 -18.98
C ALA A 76 -6.55 7.72 -17.88
N VAL A 77 -6.14 7.89 -16.62
CA VAL A 77 -6.86 7.33 -15.46
C VAL A 77 -8.24 7.97 -15.32
N GLN A 78 -8.33 9.29 -15.46
CA GLN A 78 -9.63 9.99 -15.44
C GLN A 78 -10.56 9.48 -16.53
N HIS A 79 -10.04 9.23 -17.73
CA HIS A 79 -10.82 8.67 -18.83
C HIS A 79 -11.38 7.28 -18.51
N VAL A 80 -10.55 6.40 -17.90
CA VAL A 80 -10.98 5.06 -17.48
C VAL A 80 -12.08 5.15 -16.41
N LEU A 81 -11.92 6.01 -15.41
CA LEU A 81 -12.92 6.19 -14.34
C LEU A 81 -14.26 6.73 -14.90
N ARG A 82 -14.22 7.70 -15.81
CA ARG A 82 -15.43 8.20 -16.48
C ARG A 82 -16.13 7.12 -17.29
N LYS A 83 -15.39 6.33 -18.08
CA LYS A 83 -15.96 5.17 -18.80
C LYS A 83 -16.60 4.15 -17.87
N ALA A 84 -16.01 3.96 -16.69
CA ALA A 84 -16.53 3.07 -15.67
C ALA A 84 -17.67 3.68 -14.84
N ASN A 85 -18.13 4.90 -15.16
CA ASN A 85 -19.13 5.63 -14.38
C ASN A 85 -18.78 5.71 -12.87
N ILE A 86 -17.51 6.08 -12.57
CA ILE A 86 -17.01 6.26 -11.21
C ILE A 86 -16.79 7.76 -11.00
N ALA A 87 -17.48 8.35 -10.03
CA ALA A 87 -17.30 9.74 -9.66
C ALA A 87 -15.99 9.94 -8.91
N VAL A 88 -15.24 11.00 -9.24
CA VAL A 88 -14.03 11.40 -8.52
C VAL A 88 -14.35 12.64 -7.69
N THR A 89 -14.01 12.63 -6.42
CA THR A 89 -14.24 13.74 -5.50
C THR A 89 -12.97 14.10 -4.74
N ASP A 90 -12.77 15.39 -4.51
CA ASP A 90 -11.71 15.94 -3.64
C ASP A 90 -12.26 16.29 -2.26
N ASP A 91 -13.55 16.11 -2.06
CA ASP A 91 -14.29 16.59 -0.92
C ASP A 91 -14.13 15.64 0.28
N ASP A 92 -13.66 16.20 1.40
CA ASP A 92 -13.66 15.58 2.72
C ASP A 92 -15.01 15.76 3.46
N SER A 93 -16.04 16.31 2.78
CA SER A 93 -17.36 16.57 3.36
C SER A 93 -18.04 15.28 3.84
N HIS A 94 -18.99 15.47 4.76
CA HIS A 94 -19.77 14.38 5.36
C HIS A 94 -20.35 13.44 4.30
N HIS A 95 -19.80 12.25 4.26
CA HIS A 95 -20.30 11.15 3.48
C HIS A 95 -21.00 10.17 4.41
N ASN A 96 -22.29 9.99 4.21
CA ASN A 96 -23.12 9.13 5.05
C ASN A 96 -23.14 7.68 4.57
N GLY A 97 -22.46 7.37 3.47
CA GLY A 97 -22.40 6.03 2.89
C GLY A 97 -21.21 5.20 3.40
N PRO A 98 -21.17 3.93 3.02
CA PRO A 98 -20.06 3.04 3.35
C PRO A 98 -18.76 3.50 2.69
N SER A 99 -17.64 3.32 3.40
CA SER A 99 -16.33 3.77 2.91
C SER A 99 -15.26 2.72 3.11
N LEU A 100 -14.44 2.52 2.07
CA LEU A 100 -13.27 1.64 2.08
C LEU A 100 -11.97 2.46 1.98
N LEU A 101 -11.04 2.24 2.92
CA LEU A 101 -9.81 3.01 3.00
C LEU A 101 -8.68 2.32 2.23
N CYS A 102 -8.22 2.95 1.15
CA CYS A 102 -7.04 2.59 0.38
C CYS A 102 -5.90 3.60 0.56
N THR A 103 -5.89 4.31 1.70
CA THR A 103 -4.93 5.36 2.01
C THR A 103 -3.73 4.77 2.73
N GLY A 104 -2.55 4.95 2.15
CA GLY A 104 -1.24 4.76 2.78
C GLY A 104 -1.11 3.55 3.69
N SER A 105 0.07 3.00 3.77
CA SER A 105 0.42 1.92 4.68
C SER A 105 1.45 2.41 5.69
N GLN A 106 1.53 1.71 6.81
CA GLN A 106 2.52 1.93 7.87
C GLN A 106 3.07 0.60 8.36
N GLY A 107 4.19 0.64 9.04
CA GLY A 107 4.73 -0.54 9.71
C GLY A 107 3.75 -1.09 10.76
N PRO A 108 3.72 -2.42 10.99
CA PRO A 108 2.92 -3.00 12.06
C PRO A 108 3.24 -2.37 13.43
N ALA A 109 2.21 -2.06 14.22
CA ALA A 109 2.35 -1.31 15.47
C ALA A 109 3.30 -1.98 16.49
N TRP A 110 3.35 -3.31 16.51
CA TRP A 110 4.22 -4.06 17.42
C TRP A 110 5.72 -3.80 17.18
N LEU A 111 6.11 -3.31 15.98
CA LEU A 111 7.51 -2.93 15.73
C LEU A 111 7.98 -1.81 16.66
N ALA A 112 7.08 -0.94 17.13
CA ALA A 112 7.41 0.13 18.05
C ALA A 112 7.92 -0.35 19.41
N THR A 113 7.60 -1.58 19.81
CA THR A 113 8.02 -2.18 21.10
C THR A 113 9.33 -2.98 20.99
N THR A 114 9.92 -3.08 19.79
CA THR A 114 11.10 -3.93 19.54
C THR A 114 12.44 -3.23 19.81
N GLY A 115 12.43 -1.90 19.95
CA GLY A 115 13.66 -1.10 20.05
C GLY A 115 14.42 -0.94 18.72
N LEU A 116 13.85 -1.41 17.60
CA LEU A 116 14.46 -1.23 16.28
C LEU A 116 14.34 0.24 15.81
N PRO A 117 15.28 0.74 15.00
CA PRO A 117 15.18 2.06 14.40
C PRO A 117 14.01 2.09 13.40
N LEU A 118 13.05 2.98 13.64
CA LEU A 118 11.85 3.12 12.83
C LEU A 118 11.78 4.49 12.16
N ALA A 119 11.29 4.50 10.94
CA ALA A 119 10.89 5.72 10.23
C ALA A 119 9.56 6.28 10.82
N PRO A 120 9.19 7.54 10.51
CA PRO A 120 7.97 8.16 11.03
C PRO A 120 6.67 7.39 10.71
N ASP A 121 6.68 6.55 9.68
CA ASP A 121 5.57 5.67 9.30
C ASP A 121 5.65 4.28 9.94
N GLY A 122 6.50 4.07 10.94
CA GLY A 122 6.66 2.83 11.68
C GLY A 122 7.39 1.71 10.96
N ARG A 123 7.95 1.98 9.77
CA ARG A 123 8.76 0.99 9.04
C ARG A 123 10.18 0.93 9.58
N VAL A 124 10.75 -0.26 9.56
CA VAL A 124 12.13 -0.51 10.03
C VAL A 124 13.13 0.19 9.11
N CYS A 125 14.03 0.99 9.67
CA CYS A 125 15.10 1.66 8.94
C CYS A 125 16.22 0.68 8.59
N THR A 126 16.61 0.66 7.31
CA THR A 126 17.72 -0.17 6.82
C THR A 126 18.74 0.66 6.06
N ASP A 127 19.96 0.15 6.03
CA ASP A 127 20.99 0.63 5.11
C ASP A 127 20.73 0.12 3.67
N ARG A 128 21.61 0.49 2.74
CA ARG A 128 21.53 0.05 1.34
C ARG A 128 21.78 -1.44 1.12
N HIS A 129 22.20 -2.17 2.13
CA HIS A 129 22.38 -3.62 2.07
C HIS A 129 21.15 -4.37 2.59
N LEU A 130 20.05 -3.64 2.90
CA LEU A 130 18.83 -4.14 3.55
C LEU A 130 19.08 -4.64 4.98
N ARG A 131 20.20 -4.24 5.59
CA ARG A 131 20.54 -4.55 6.97
C ARG A 131 19.94 -3.46 7.87
N VAL A 132 19.33 -3.87 8.96
CA VAL A 132 18.73 -2.95 9.93
C VAL A 132 19.82 -2.09 10.58
N GLU A 133 19.63 -0.79 10.63
CA GLU A 133 20.61 0.15 11.18
C GLU A 133 20.89 -0.20 12.65
N GLY A 134 22.18 -0.26 13.01
CA GLY A 134 22.60 -0.65 14.35
C GLY A 134 22.53 -2.15 14.67
N HIS A 135 22.06 -3.00 13.74
CA HIS A 135 21.86 -4.43 13.97
C HIS A 135 22.54 -5.29 12.90
N PRO A 136 23.82 -5.70 13.10
CA PRO A 136 24.62 -6.34 12.05
C PRO A 136 24.10 -7.69 11.55
N CYS A 137 23.32 -8.40 12.36
CA CYS A 137 22.76 -9.71 12.03
C CYS A 137 21.27 -9.69 11.66
N LEU A 138 20.67 -8.49 11.53
CA LEU A 138 19.25 -8.33 11.24
C LEU A 138 19.05 -7.61 9.91
N PHE A 139 18.22 -8.19 9.07
CA PHE A 139 17.82 -7.64 7.77
C PHE A 139 16.32 -7.38 7.75
N ALA A 140 15.88 -6.41 6.94
CA ALA A 140 14.46 -6.16 6.73
C ALA A 140 14.19 -5.72 5.29
N SER A 141 13.05 -6.13 4.73
CA SER A 141 12.66 -5.75 3.38
C SER A 141 11.13 -5.76 3.20
N GLY A 142 10.68 -5.40 2.01
CA GLY A 142 9.26 -5.31 1.71
C GLY A 142 8.58 -4.11 2.36
N ASP A 143 7.26 -4.20 2.54
CA ASP A 143 6.46 -3.07 3.00
C ASP A 143 6.70 -2.67 4.46
N CYS A 144 7.31 -3.54 5.27
CA CYS A 144 7.67 -3.22 6.66
C CYS A 144 9.00 -2.50 6.81
N ALA A 145 9.77 -2.29 5.75
CA ALA A 145 11.10 -1.69 5.80
C ALA A 145 11.26 -0.50 4.85
N VAL A 146 12.24 0.34 5.14
CA VAL A 146 12.63 1.48 4.30
C VAL A 146 14.13 1.68 4.32
N ILE A 147 14.72 1.87 3.15
CA ILE A 147 16.14 2.26 3.04
C ILE A 147 16.23 3.75 3.39
N SER A 148 16.84 4.10 4.52
CA SER A 148 16.89 5.48 5.02
C SER A 148 17.50 6.46 4.02
N ALA A 149 18.57 6.08 3.35
CA ALA A 149 19.25 6.91 2.36
C ALA A 149 18.49 7.06 1.02
N SER A 150 17.45 6.25 0.78
CA SER A 150 16.69 6.26 -0.48
C SER A 150 15.25 5.76 -0.27
N PRO A 151 14.45 6.49 0.52
CA PRO A 151 13.12 6.05 0.89
C PRO A 151 12.22 5.88 -0.33
N ARG A 152 11.40 4.83 -0.30
CA ARG A 152 10.38 4.52 -1.31
C ARG A 152 9.05 4.26 -0.62
N PRO A 153 7.92 4.58 -1.26
CA PRO A 153 6.63 4.16 -0.76
C PRO A 153 6.55 2.64 -0.69
N ALA A 154 5.82 2.12 0.30
CA ALA A 154 5.52 0.70 0.39
C ALA A 154 4.76 0.25 -0.85
N SER A 155 5.23 -0.81 -1.50
CA SER A 155 4.65 -1.31 -2.76
C SER A 155 5.19 -2.71 -3.07
N GLY A 156 4.31 -3.61 -3.53
CA GLY A 156 4.68 -4.95 -3.94
C GLY A 156 5.80 -5.01 -4.98
N VAL A 157 5.89 -4.02 -5.87
CA VAL A 157 6.98 -3.94 -6.87
C VAL A 157 8.35 -3.79 -6.19
N TRP A 158 8.45 -2.94 -5.17
CA TRP A 158 9.70 -2.77 -4.43
C TRP A 158 9.99 -3.99 -3.56
N ALA A 159 8.97 -4.60 -2.95
CA ALA A 159 9.11 -5.82 -2.16
C ALA A 159 9.67 -6.97 -3.01
N VAL A 160 9.12 -7.22 -4.18
CA VAL A 160 9.61 -8.26 -5.10
C VAL A 160 11.03 -7.97 -5.56
N ARG A 161 11.34 -6.73 -5.92
CA ARG A 161 12.68 -6.34 -6.39
C ARG A 161 13.75 -6.42 -5.28
N ALA A 162 13.37 -6.22 -4.02
CA ALA A 162 14.27 -6.37 -2.88
C ALA A 162 14.65 -7.84 -2.59
N GLY A 163 13.84 -8.80 -3.03
CA GLY A 163 14.03 -10.22 -2.69
C GLY A 163 15.38 -10.77 -3.11
N ARG A 164 15.81 -10.54 -4.36
CA ARG A 164 17.13 -11.02 -4.83
C ARG A 164 18.31 -10.34 -4.12
N PRO A 165 18.39 -9.01 -3.99
CA PRO A 165 19.43 -8.35 -3.18
C PRO A 165 19.46 -8.83 -1.74
N LEU A 166 18.30 -9.03 -1.11
CA LEU A 166 18.20 -9.55 0.24
C LEU A 166 18.79 -10.97 0.34
N ALA A 167 18.42 -11.88 -0.56
CA ALA A 167 18.94 -13.25 -0.56
C ALA A 167 20.47 -13.29 -0.68
N ILE A 168 21.04 -12.51 -1.60
CA ILE A 168 22.50 -12.39 -1.78
C ILE A 168 23.16 -11.89 -0.50
N ASN A 169 22.60 -10.89 0.16
CA ASN A 169 23.18 -10.31 1.37
C ASN A 169 23.01 -11.21 2.59
N LEU A 170 21.93 -11.98 2.69
CA LEU A 170 21.76 -12.99 3.73
C LEU A 170 22.81 -14.11 3.59
N GLU A 171 23.03 -14.60 2.39
CA GLU A 171 24.05 -15.61 2.10
C GLU A 171 25.45 -15.09 2.43
N ALA A 172 25.80 -13.89 1.93
CA ALA A 172 27.09 -13.26 2.23
C ALA A 172 27.31 -13.07 3.73
N ALA A 173 26.29 -12.63 4.47
CA ALA A 173 26.36 -12.47 5.91
C ALA A 173 26.60 -13.81 6.64
N CYS A 174 25.96 -14.90 6.21
CA CYS A 174 26.18 -16.24 6.77
C CYS A 174 27.61 -16.78 6.51
N GLN A 175 28.21 -16.35 5.41
CA GLN A 175 29.55 -16.73 5.00
C GLN A 175 30.66 -15.76 5.47
N GLY A 176 30.30 -14.70 6.20
CA GLY A 176 31.26 -13.67 6.62
C GLY A 176 31.81 -12.85 5.45
N GLN A 177 31.12 -12.82 4.32
CA GLN A 177 31.53 -12.11 3.11
C GLN A 177 31.01 -10.67 3.08
N PRO A 178 31.64 -9.76 2.31
CA PRO A 178 31.15 -8.39 2.13
C PRO A 178 29.74 -8.33 1.51
N LEU A 179 28.88 -7.49 2.09
CA LEU A 179 27.53 -7.26 1.59
C LEU A 179 27.56 -6.39 0.33
N ARG A 180 26.57 -6.58 -0.54
CA ARG A 180 26.41 -5.83 -1.78
C ARG A 180 25.31 -4.77 -1.64
N PRO A 181 25.59 -3.47 -1.98
CA PRO A 181 24.59 -2.45 -1.90
C PRO A 181 23.51 -2.63 -2.97
N TRP A 182 22.25 -2.41 -2.59
CA TRP A 182 21.15 -2.33 -3.53
C TRP A 182 20.75 -0.87 -3.76
N HIS A 183 20.67 -0.49 -5.02
CA HIS A 183 20.21 0.82 -5.46
C HIS A 183 18.87 0.67 -6.17
N PRO A 184 17.74 0.85 -5.45
CA PRO A 184 16.42 0.73 -6.07
C PRO A 184 16.23 1.79 -7.15
N GLN A 185 15.61 1.42 -8.27
CA GLN A 185 15.29 2.32 -9.37
C GLN A 185 14.42 3.48 -8.88
N ARG A 186 14.51 4.63 -9.52
CA ARG A 186 13.73 5.83 -9.16
C ARG A 186 12.23 5.65 -9.39
N LYS A 187 11.85 4.92 -10.43
CA LYS A 187 10.45 4.69 -10.83
C LYS A 187 10.17 3.19 -10.92
N ALA A 188 8.98 2.81 -10.57
CA ALA A 188 8.43 1.48 -10.78
C ALA A 188 7.25 1.57 -11.73
N LEU A 189 7.14 0.63 -12.65
CA LEU A 189 5.93 0.46 -13.46
C LEU A 189 4.81 0.01 -12.52
N GLN A 190 3.70 0.72 -12.53
CA GLN A 190 2.46 0.33 -11.86
C GLN A 190 1.48 -0.05 -12.96
N LEU A 191 1.13 -1.33 -13.00
CA LEU A 191 0.08 -1.84 -13.87
C LEU A 191 -1.23 -1.80 -13.08
N ILE A 192 -2.19 -1.03 -13.55
CA ILE A 192 -3.54 -0.97 -12.99
C ILE A 192 -4.43 -1.78 -13.92
N GLY A 193 -5.09 -2.81 -13.38
CA GLY A 193 -6.04 -3.60 -14.14
C GLY A 193 -7.21 -2.71 -14.58
N SER A 194 -7.23 -2.35 -15.87
CA SER A 194 -8.41 -1.73 -16.48
C SER A 194 -9.32 -2.85 -16.98
N HIS A 195 -10.60 -2.76 -16.64
CA HIS A 195 -11.59 -3.67 -17.20
C HIS A 195 -12.02 -3.14 -18.56
N GLN A 196 -11.66 -3.85 -19.60
CA GLN A 196 -12.38 -3.87 -20.88
C GLN A 196 -13.27 -5.10 -20.91
#